data_066b9da3d5db71a429b959c6c7df660c
#
_entry.id   066b9da3d5db71a429b959c6c7df660c
#
_cell.length_a   1.000
_cell.length_b   1.000
_cell.length_c   1.000
_cell.angle_alpha   90.00
_cell.angle_beta   90.00
_cell.angle_gamma   90.00
#
_symmetry.space_group_name_H-M   'P 1'
#
loop_
_entity.id
_entity.type
_entity.pdbx_description
1 polymer ?
#
loop_
_entity_poly.entity_id
_entity_poly.type
_entity_poly.pdbx_seq_one_letter_code
_entity_poly.pdbx_strand_id
1 'polypeptide(L)'
;MKNRRWAGKRSGIAFGAVALILTALVVPYACAGTTGAVPFSGDNPSSGTRTVTIADITDFHGHIERGADNATAFTVADSHNPGNMIPVSTGDLVGGSPYESAVEKDQPTLDMAKAWGLTISAVGNHEFDRGVADFNNRIADPSNGIDWLCANASAANKSPDGLLSHVRDSTIRTVNGKRIGFVGALTDALGSVATPQITRDADLDERAVDAINRVARELKRSGKVDAVVALLHADASAAADIGRDVDVVYTGHSHAIKHGTTAGGAPIYEAGSFGRNMAVQDLIITGAGRRATVRVADVDLGNGTSHTAVDGVLGVDGLNAHPAQAAWMSAGAEENDEVSRAQ
;
A
#
# COMPACT_ATOMS: atom_id res chain seq x y z
N MET A 1 33.79 -25.51 66.99
CA MET A 1 32.81 -25.45 68.10
C MET A 1 31.73 -24.42 67.75
N LYS A 2 30.49 -24.88 67.86
CA LYS A 2 29.21 -24.11 67.88
C LYS A 2 28.74 -23.45 66.56
N ASN A 3 27.91 -24.23 65.84
CA ASN A 3 26.87 -23.83 64.88
C ASN A 3 25.91 -22.76 65.51
N ARG A 4 25.63 -21.72 64.74
CA ARG A 4 24.39 -20.95 64.89
C ARG A 4 23.66 -20.90 63.56
N ARG A 5 22.57 -21.64 63.48
CA ARG A 5 21.55 -21.53 62.42
C ARG A 5 20.77 -20.22 62.62
N TRP A 6 20.68 -19.41 61.60
CA TRP A 6 19.72 -18.28 61.56
C TRP A 6 18.54 -18.69 60.67
N ALA A 7 17.36 -18.77 61.29
CA ALA A 7 16.10 -18.96 60.61
C ALA A 7 15.56 -17.58 60.19
N GLY A 8 15.64 -17.28 58.91
CA GLY A 8 15.02 -16.07 58.34
C GLY A 8 13.59 -16.38 57.90
N LYS A 9 12.65 -15.67 58.50
CA LYS A 9 11.23 -15.68 58.12
C LYS A 9 11.05 -15.17 56.68
N ARG A 10 10.48 -15.99 55.81
CA ARG A 10 10.01 -15.59 54.49
C ARG A 10 8.68 -14.86 54.65
N SER A 11 8.69 -13.54 54.46
CA SER A 11 7.47 -12.75 54.25
C SER A 11 7.08 -12.88 52.78
N GLY A 12 6.01 -13.61 52.49
CA GLY A 12 5.44 -13.69 51.15
C GLY A 12 4.74 -12.37 50.81
N ILE A 13 5.26 -11.66 49.84
CA ILE A 13 4.53 -10.58 49.17
C ILE A 13 3.80 -11.20 48.01
N ALA A 14 2.49 -11.30 48.13
CA ALA A 14 1.64 -11.70 47.00
C ALA A 14 1.58 -10.56 45.99
N PHE A 15 2.18 -10.73 44.84
CA PHE A 15 1.93 -9.87 43.70
C PHE A 15 0.59 -10.27 43.09
N GLY A 16 -0.42 -9.42 43.30
CA GLY A 16 -1.67 -9.50 42.59
C GLY A 16 -1.44 -9.12 41.14
N ALA A 17 -1.55 -10.11 40.23
CA ALA A 17 -1.60 -9.86 38.82
C ALA A 17 -2.95 -9.16 38.50
N VAL A 18 -2.89 -7.87 38.21
CA VAL A 18 -4.01 -7.15 37.58
C VAL A 18 -3.96 -7.50 36.10
N ALA A 19 -4.79 -8.45 35.69
CA ALA A 19 -5.05 -8.72 34.30
C ALA A 19 -5.93 -7.59 33.76
N LEU A 20 -5.33 -6.62 33.05
CA LEU A 20 -6.08 -5.70 32.19
C LEU A 20 -6.61 -6.52 31.01
N ILE A 21 -7.88 -6.87 31.05
CA ILE A 21 -8.60 -7.39 29.89
C ILE A 21 -8.94 -6.17 29.03
N LEU A 22 -8.11 -5.88 28.02
CA LEU A 22 -8.53 -5.04 26.91
C LEU A 22 -9.56 -5.84 26.09
N THR A 23 -10.82 -5.63 26.33
CA THR A 23 -11.87 -6.02 25.40
C THR A 23 -11.84 -5.03 24.22
N ALA A 24 -11.13 -5.39 23.17
CA ALA A 24 -11.32 -4.76 21.88
C ALA A 24 -12.77 -5.03 21.45
N LEU A 25 -13.59 -4.00 21.44
CA LEU A 25 -14.88 -4.03 20.78
C LEU A 25 -14.62 -4.14 19.28
N VAL A 26 -14.63 -5.37 18.76
CA VAL A 26 -14.82 -5.60 17.34
C VAL A 26 -16.28 -5.30 17.09
N VAL A 27 -16.57 -4.14 16.51
CA VAL A 27 -17.89 -3.86 15.95
C VAL A 27 -18.05 -4.80 14.76
N PRO A 28 -18.93 -5.82 14.83
CA PRO A 28 -19.20 -6.61 13.64
C PRO A 28 -20.01 -5.73 12.70
N TYR A 29 -19.44 -5.41 11.55
CA TYR A 29 -20.23 -4.94 10.41
C TYR A 29 -21.25 -6.05 10.12
N ALA A 30 -22.47 -5.88 10.62
CA ALA A 30 -23.56 -6.81 10.38
C ALA A 30 -23.97 -6.67 8.91
N CYS A 31 -23.36 -7.45 8.04
CA CYS A 31 -24.02 -7.83 6.80
C CYS A 31 -25.29 -8.58 7.19
N ALA A 32 -26.43 -7.93 7.05
CA ALA A 32 -27.74 -8.59 7.11
C ALA A 32 -27.79 -9.61 5.94
N GLY A 33 -27.28 -10.80 6.20
CA GLY A 33 -27.40 -11.94 5.30
C GLY A 33 -28.81 -12.48 5.33
N THR A 34 -29.65 -12.08 4.38
CA THR A 34 -30.79 -12.90 3.99
C THR A 34 -30.24 -14.14 3.28
N THR A 35 -30.40 -15.32 3.88
CA THR A 35 -30.13 -16.61 3.25
C THR A 35 -31.18 -16.89 2.17
N GLY A 36 -31.09 -16.17 1.07
CA GLY A 36 -31.68 -16.55 -0.20
C GLY A 36 -30.51 -16.92 -1.11
N ALA A 37 -30.46 -18.17 -1.58
CA ALA A 37 -29.56 -18.55 -2.65
C ALA A 37 -29.92 -17.70 -3.86
N VAL A 38 -29.21 -16.58 -4.07
CA VAL A 38 -29.27 -15.82 -5.31
C VAL A 38 -28.60 -16.69 -6.37
N PRO A 39 -29.28 -17.00 -7.48
CA PRO A 39 -28.64 -17.71 -8.58
C PRO A 39 -27.42 -16.86 -8.99
N PHE A 40 -26.27 -17.52 -9.11
CA PHE A 40 -25.05 -16.97 -9.65
C PHE A 40 -25.33 -16.53 -11.10
N SER A 41 -25.90 -15.34 -11.28
CA SER A 41 -25.94 -14.70 -12.58
C SER A 41 -24.50 -14.30 -12.87
N GLY A 42 -23.88 -14.99 -13.83
CA GLY A 42 -22.55 -14.68 -14.28
C GLY A 42 -22.50 -13.18 -14.59
N ASP A 43 -21.80 -12.41 -13.72
CA ASP A 43 -21.61 -10.99 -13.89
C ASP A 43 -20.89 -10.75 -15.21
N ASN A 44 -21.70 -10.39 -16.21
CA ASN A 44 -21.18 -9.82 -17.44
C ASN A 44 -20.44 -8.54 -17.03
N PRO A 45 -19.11 -8.41 -17.24
CA PRO A 45 -18.37 -7.24 -16.81
C PRO A 45 -19.11 -6.01 -17.34
N SER A 46 -19.46 -5.08 -16.44
CA SER A 46 -20.36 -3.97 -16.78
C SER A 46 -19.80 -3.20 -17.97
N SER A 47 -20.53 -3.16 -19.07
CA SER A 47 -20.15 -2.45 -20.29
C SER A 47 -20.19 -0.91 -20.12
N GLY A 48 -20.72 -0.44 -19.00
CA GLY A 48 -20.82 0.98 -18.68
C GLY A 48 -19.52 1.61 -18.21
N THR A 49 -19.51 2.93 -18.11
CA THR A 49 -18.43 3.69 -17.50
C THR A 49 -18.48 3.57 -15.98
N ARG A 50 -17.32 3.33 -15.37
CA ARG A 50 -17.14 3.29 -13.91
C ARG A 50 -15.82 3.98 -13.55
N THR A 51 -15.80 4.56 -12.37
CA THR A 51 -14.58 5.17 -11.80
C THR A 51 -14.04 4.31 -10.68
N VAL A 52 -12.72 4.09 -10.69
CA VAL A 52 -11.95 3.50 -9.60
C VAL A 52 -10.85 4.49 -9.24
N THR A 53 -10.73 4.81 -7.96
CA THR A 53 -9.71 5.75 -7.48
C THR A 53 -8.50 4.98 -6.99
N ILE A 54 -7.31 5.39 -7.39
CA ILE A 54 -6.03 4.86 -6.85
C ILE A 54 -5.44 5.94 -5.95
N ALA A 55 -5.02 5.55 -4.76
CA ALA A 55 -4.30 6.41 -3.82
C ALA A 55 -2.95 5.76 -3.51
N ASP A 56 -1.87 6.39 -3.98
CA ASP A 56 -0.50 5.88 -3.87
C ASP A 56 0.31 6.69 -2.86
N ILE A 57 1.00 5.98 -1.98
CA ILE A 57 2.12 6.51 -1.20
C ILE A 57 3.40 5.82 -1.65
N THR A 58 4.51 6.54 -1.61
CA THR A 58 5.83 5.97 -1.91
C THR A 58 6.84 6.39 -0.86
N ASP A 59 7.91 5.60 -0.71
CA ASP A 59 9.06 5.95 0.13
C ASP A 59 8.63 6.40 1.55
N PHE A 60 7.74 5.62 2.16
CA PHE A 60 7.23 5.93 3.51
C PHE A 60 8.31 5.75 4.58
N HIS A 61 9.22 4.78 4.39
CA HIS A 61 10.39 4.54 5.26
C HIS A 61 10.05 4.51 6.74
N GLY A 62 8.98 3.82 7.12
CA GLY A 62 8.66 3.62 8.52
C GLY A 62 8.41 4.90 9.34
N HIS A 63 8.02 6.00 8.71
CA HIS A 63 7.69 7.26 9.36
C HIS A 63 6.35 7.17 10.12
N ILE A 64 6.33 6.33 11.16
CA ILE A 64 5.10 5.99 11.93
C ILE A 64 4.48 7.18 12.63
N GLU A 65 5.24 8.25 12.90
CA GLU A 65 4.71 9.51 13.41
C GLU A 65 3.73 10.19 12.46
N ARG A 66 3.78 9.81 11.15
CA ARG A 66 2.86 10.29 10.12
C ARG A 66 1.65 9.37 9.89
N GLY A 67 1.55 8.32 10.70
CA GLY A 67 0.54 7.26 10.52
C GLY A 67 -0.90 7.76 10.57
N ALA A 68 -1.24 8.63 11.53
CA ALA A 68 -2.57 9.20 11.66
C ALA A 68 -2.92 10.17 10.52
N ASP A 69 -1.94 10.97 10.09
CA ASP A 69 -2.12 11.90 8.97
C ASP A 69 -2.42 11.14 7.68
N ASN A 70 -1.67 10.06 7.42
CA ASN A 70 -1.90 9.22 6.24
C ASN A 70 -3.22 8.44 6.32
N ALA A 71 -3.63 7.95 7.50
CA ALA A 71 -4.95 7.35 7.69
C ALA A 71 -6.08 8.34 7.32
N THR A 72 -5.93 9.60 7.74
CA THR A 72 -6.85 10.67 7.37
C THR A 72 -6.83 10.91 5.87
N ALA A 73 -5.65 10.99 5.24
CA ALA A 73 -5.51 11.21 3.81
C ALA A 73 -6.20 10.11 2.98
N PHE A 74 -6.02 8.84 3.34
CA PHE A 74 -6.73 7.73 2.69
C PHE A 74 -8.24 7.82 2.92
N THR A 75 -8.70 8.20 4.11
CA THR A 75 -10.13 8.39 4.40
C THR A 75 -10.73 9.51 3.53
N VAL A 76 -10.03 10.62 3.38
CA VAL A 76 -10.45 11.73 2.52
C VAL A 76 -10.48 11.30 1.05
N ALA A 77 -9.45 10.57 0.58
CA ALA A 77 -9.43 10.03 -0.78
C ALA A 77 -10.58 9.04 -1.03
N ASP A 78 -10.90 8.16 -0.06
CA ASP A 78 -12.05 7.26 -0.16
C ASP A 78 -13.36 8.03 -0.19
N SER A 79 -13.49 9.13 0.56
CA SER A 79 -14.71 9.96 0.58
C SER A 79 -15.05 10.58 -0.77
N HIS A 80 -14.07 10.74 -1.67
CA HIS A 80 -14.27 11.22 -3.05
C HIS A 80 -15.03 10.18 -3.90
N ASN A 81 -14.73 8.89 -3.71
CA ASN A 81 -15.36 7.78 -4.45
C ASN A 81 -15.61 6.59 -3.51
N PRO A 82 -16.59 6.68 -2.59
CA PRO A 82 -16.71 5.81 -1.43
C PRO A 82 -16.77 4.31 -1.79
N GLY A 83 -15.86 3.53 -1.20
CA GLY A 83 -15.76 2.09 -1.39
C GLY A 83 -15.20 1.66 -2.74
N ASN A 84 -14.73 2.61 -3.56
CA ASN A 84 -14.15 2.34 -4.88
C ASN A 84 -12.70 2.85 -5.00
N MET A 85 -12.04 3.11 -3.88
CA MET A 85 -10.63 3.49 -3.81
C MET A 85 -9.77 2.25 -3.51
N ILE A 86 -8.58 2.19 -4.10
CA ILE A 86 -7.55 1.17 -3.85
C ILE A 86 -6.30 1.88 -3.35
N PRO A 87 -5.94 1.73 -2.06
CA PRO A 87 -4.67 2.21 -1.53
C PRO A 87 -3.54 1.29 -1.98
N VAL A 88 -2.45 1.89 -2.46
CA VAL A 88 -1.25 1.18 -2.92
C VAL A 88 0.03 1.86 -2.42
N SER A 89 1.16 1.15 -2.51
CA SER A 89 2.47 1.74 -2.31
C SER A 89 3.41 1.40 -3.47
N THR A 90 4.23 2.37 -3.85
CA THR A 90 5.24 2.17 -4.90
C THR A 90 6.62 1.82 -4.31
N GLY A 91 6.66 1.14 -3.15
CA GLY A 91 7.88 0.60 -2.53
C GLY A 91 8.51 1.52 -1.50
N ASP A 92 9.61 1.03 -0.88
CA ASP A 92 10.28 1.64 0.27
C ASP A 92 9.28 2.03 1.39
N LEU A 93 8.31 1.13 1.62
CA LEU A 93 7.36 1.27 2.71
C LEU A 93 8.07 1.14 4.06
N VAL A 94 9.04 0.22 4.13
CA VAL A 94 9.89 -0.08 5.28
C VAL A 94 11.36 0.10 4.93
N GLY A 95 12.22 0.09 5.96
CA GLY A 95 13.67 0.24 5.81
C GLY A 95 14.11 1.71 5.67
N GLY A 96 15.37 2.01 5.95
CA GLY A 96 15.81 3.40 6.11
C GLY A 96 15.05 4.16 7.21
N SER A 97 14.37 3.45 8.09
CA SER A 97 13.34 3.94 8.99
C SER A 97 13.91 4.71 10.18
N PRO A 98 13.15 5.68 10.75
CA PRO A 98 13.42 6.24 12.05
C PRO A 98 13.48 5.16 13.15
N TYR A 99 14.16 5.52 14.26
CA TYR A 99 14.44 4.58 15.35
C TYR A 99 13.16 3.89 15.88
N GLU A 100 12.06 4.63 15.98
CA GLU A 100 10.78 4.18 16.54
C GLU A 100 10.18 3.00 15.75
N SER A 101 10.35 2.97 14.42
CA SER A 101 9.94 1.85 13.58
C SER A 101 11.04 0.78 13.49
N ALA A 102 12.30 1.24 13.29
CA ALA A 102 13.43 0.35 13.06
C ALA A 102 13.73 -0.59 14.25
N VAL A 103 13.52 -0.15 15.51
CA VAL A 103 13.75 -0.96 16.72
C VAL A 103 12.80 -2.16 16.77
N GLU A 104 11.58 -2.01 16.29
CA GLU A 104 10.56 -3.07 16.15
C GLU A 104 10.60 -3.73 14.76
N LYS A 105 11.72 -3.55 14.03
CA LYS A 105 11.94 -4.14 12.69
C LYS A 105 10.84 -3.77 11.69
N ASP A 106 10.32 -2.58 11.80
CA ASP A 106 9.25 -2.01 10.95
C ASP A 106 7.88 -2.70 11.06
N GLN A 107 7.66 -3.52 12.10
CA GLN A 107 6.34 -4.10 12.34
C GLN A 107 5.25 -3.04 12.52
N PRO A 108 5.48 -1.92 13.26
CA PRO A 108 4.48 -0.85 13.38
C PRO A 108 4.04 -0.28 12.02
N THR A 109 4.97 -0.18 11.07
CA THR A 109 4.64 0.28 9.70
C THR A 109 3.72 -0.69 8.97
N LEU A 110 3.96 -2.00 9.08
CA LEU A 110 3.08 -3.01 8.48
C LEU A 110 1.68 -3.00 9.11
N ASP A 111 1.61 -2.82 10.43
CA ASP A 111 0.34 -2.72 11.14
C ASP A 111 -0.44 -1.47 10.71
N MET A 112 0.24 -0.34 10.50
CA MET A 112 -0.36 0.89 9.94
C MET A 112 -0.83 0.70 8.51
N ALA A 113 0.00 0.14 7.63
CA ALA A 113 -0.38 -0.15 6.26
C ALA A 113 -1.66 -1.00 6.19
N LYS A 114 -1.75 -2.00 7.05
CA LYS A 114 -2.96 -2.82 7.21
C LYS A 114 -4.16 -2.00 7.69
N ALA A 115 -3.98 -1.09 8.65
CA ALA A 115 -5.04 -0.20 9.14
C ALA A 115 -5.52 0.78 8.06
N TRP A 116 -4.65 1.23 7.15
CA TRP A 116 -5.01 2.04 5.98
C TRP A 116 -5.73 1.24 4.88
N GLY A 117 -5.80 -0.09 5.00
CA GLY A 117 -6.34 -0.96 3.95
C GLY A 117 -5.40 -1.13 2.76
N LEU A 118 -4.10 -0.80 2.91
CA LEU A 118 -3.09 -1.01 1.87
C LEU A 118 -2.84 -2.51 1.71
N THR A 119 -3.09 -3.01 0.49
CA THR A 119 -2.99 -4.45 0.20
C THR A 119 -2.11 -4.76 -1.00
N ILE A 120 -1.50 -3.76 -1.60
CA ILE A 120 -0.63 -3.89 -2.77
C ILE A 120 0.57 -2.95 -2.61
N SER A 121 1.78 -3.47 -2.79
CA SER A 121 3.00 -2.66 -2.84
C SER A 121 3.95 -3.19 -3.91
N ALA A 122 4.66 -2.30 -4.61
CA ALA A 122 5.90 -2.69 -5.26
C ALA A 122 6.98 -2.98 -4.20
N VAL A 123 7.98 -3.77 -4.55
CA VAL A 123 9.20 -3.91 -3.77
C VAL A 123 10.13 -2.74 -4.08
N GLY A 124 10.61 -2.04 -3.06
CA GLY A 124 11.69 -1.07 -3.18
C GLY A 124 13.03 -1.65 -2.71
N ASN A 125 14.09 -0.86 -2.74
CA ASN A 125 15.41 -1.34 -2.34
C ASN A 125 15.57 -1.45 -0.82
N HIS A 126 14.89 -0.61 -0.06
CA HIS A 126 14.95 -0.62 1.40
C HIS A 126 14.13 -1.72 2.05
N GLU A 127 13.19 -2.35 1.33
CA GLU A 127 12.59 -3.60 1.79
C GLU A 127 13.65 -4.67 2.08
N PHE A 128 14.81 -4.57 1.43
CA PHE A 128 15.92 -5.53 1.59
C PHE A 128 16.98 -5.11 2.63
N ASP A 129 16.81 -4.06 3.39
CA ASP A 129 17.82 -3.56 4.36
C ASP A 129 18.28 -4.62 5.36
N ARG A 130 17.41 -5.57 5.72
CA ARG A 130 17.72 -6.71 6.60
C ARG A 130 18.00 -8.01 5.84
N GLY A 131 18.17 -7.90 4.52
CA GLY A 131 18.38 -9.04 3.61
C GLY A 131 17.10 -9.54 2.96
N VAL A 132 17.24 -10.09 1.75
CA VAL A 132 16.12 -10.59 0.93
C VAL A 132 15.33 -11.69 1.65
N ALA A 133 16.01 -12.56 2.41
CA ALA A 133 15.35 -13.61 3.18
C ALA A 133 14.49 -13.05 4.33
N ASP A 134 14.93 -11.99 5.03
CA ASP A 134 14.12 -11.33 6.07
C ASP A 134 12.90 -10.69 5.45
N PHE A 135 13.05 -9.98 4.32
CA PHE A 135 11.94 -9.43 3.58
C PHE A 135 10.90 -10.51 3.24
N ASN A 136 11.32 -11.59 2.58
CA ASN A 136 10.40 -12.64 2.14
C ASN A 136 9.66 -13.31 3.30
N ASN A 137 10.37 -13.62 4.39
CA ASN A 137 9.82 -14.43 5.49
C ASN A 137 9.05 -13.62 6.53
N ARG A 138 9.22 -12.30 6.56
CA ARG A 138 8.62 -11.43 7.57
C ARG A 138 7.80 -10.29 6.98
N ILE A 139 8.39 -9.48 6.11
CA ILE A 139 7.70 -8.34 5.51
C ILE A 139 6.66 -8.81 4.48
N ALA A 140 7.08 -9.70 3.57
CA ALA A 140 6.21 -10.25 2.53
C ALA A 140 5.42 -11.48 3.00
N ASP A 141 5.46 -11.81 4.30
CA ASP A 141 4.62 -12.88 4.84
C ASP A 141 3.13 -12.59 4.52
N PRO A 142 2.40 -13.56 3.94
CA PRO A 142 1.00 -13.36 3.54
C PRO A 142 0.07 -12.93 4.67
N SER A 143 0.42 -13.17 5.95
CA SER A 143 -0.38 -12.73 7.11
C SER A 143 -0.42 -11.20 7.27
N ASN A 144 0.54 -10.48 6.68
CA ASN A 144 0.54 -9.01 6.62
C ASN A 144 -0.50 -8.46 5.65
N GLY A 145 -1.03 -9.30 4.74
CA GLY A 145 -2.12 -8.94 3.84
C GLY A 145 -1.73 -8.06 2.66
N ILE A 146 -0.43 -7.89 2.38
CA ILE A 146 0.09 -7.10 1.27
C ILE A 146 0.57 -8.03 0.15
N ASP A 147 0.06 -7.86 -1.07
CA ASP A 147 0.64 -8.45 -2.27
C ASP A 147 1.86 -7.63 -2.70
N TRP A 148 3.05 -8.18 -2.54
CA TRP A 148 4.31 -7.57 -2.96
C TRP A 148 4.63 -7.93 -4.41
N LEU A 149 4.94 -6.90 -5.21
CA LEU A 149 5.11 -7.02 -6.65
C LEU A 149 6.52 -6.66 -7.10
N CYS A 150 7.16 -7.58 -7.86
CA CYS A 150 8.48 -7.35 -8.50
C CYS A 150 8.58 -8.21 -9.77
N ALA A 151 8.13 -7.69 -10.91
CA ALA A 151 8.08 -8.43 -12.17
C ALA A 151 9.46 -8.72 -12.76
N ASN A 152 10.47 -7.91 -12.45
CA ASN A 152 11.82 -8.05 -12.93
C ASN A 152 12.73 -8.93 -12.05
N ALA A 153 12.24 -9.47 -10.92
CA ALA A 153 12.94 -10.54 -10.23
C ALA A 153 12.76 -11.87 -10.98
N SER A 154 13.79 -12.74 -10.97
CA SER A 154 13.78 -13.98 -11.73
C SER A 154 12.63 -14.92 -11.33
N ALA A 155 12.14 -15.69 -12.29
CA ALA A 155 11.10 -16.69 -12.01
C ALA A 155 11.59 -17.78 -11.06
N ALA A 156 12.88 -18.10 -11.07
CA ALA A 156 13.48 -19.05 -10.16
C ALA A 156 13.43 -18.53 -8.71
N ASN A 157 13.71 -17.24 -8.52
CA ASN A 157 13.71 -16.61 -7.19
C ASN A 157 12.30 -16.47 -6.60
N LYS A 158 11.27 -16.37 -7.45
CA LYS A 158 9.86 -16.35 -7.06
C LYS A 158 9.22 -17.75 -6.96
N SER A 159 9.96 -18.81 -7.21
CA SER A 159 9.48 -20.19 -7.02
C SER A 159 9.27 -20.49 -5.52
N PRO A 160 8.53 -21.56 -5.17
CA PRO A 160 8.28 -21.91 -3.76
C PRO A 160 9.56 -22.09 -2.91
N ASP A 161 10.69 -22.47 -3.53
CA ASP A 161 11.98 -22.62 -2.87
C ASP A 161 12.90 -21.40 -3.03
N GLY A 162 12.44 -20.35 -3.70
CA GLY A 162 13.20 -19.13 -3.95
C GLY A 162 13.15 -18.14 -2.79
N LEU A 163 14.09 -17.19 -2.80
CA LEU A 163 14.19 -16.15 -1.74
C LEU A 163 13.10 -15.10 -1.82
N LEU A 164 12.31 -15.06 -2.90
CA LEU A 164 11.17 -14.14 -3.12
C LEU A 164 9.88 -14.93 -3.38
N SER A 165 9.70 -16.08 -2.74
CA SER A 165 8.56 -16.98 -2.95
C SER A 165 7.19 -16.35 -2.64
N HIS A 166 7.14 -15.28 -1.85
CA HIS A 166 5.92 -14.52 -1.55
C HIS A 166 5.70 -13.31 -2.48
N VAL A 167 6.62 -13.07 -3.43
CA VAL A 167 6.55 -11.96 -4.39
C VAL A 167 5.93 -12.42 -5.71
N ARG A 168 5.21 -11.53 -6.38
CA ARG A 168 4.53 -11.79 -7.66
C ARG A 168 4.93 -10.77 -8.71
N ASP A 169 4.72 -11.11 -10.00
CA ASP A 169 4.84 -10.14 -11.09
C ASP A 169 3.71 -9.10 -11.04
N SER A 170 2.50 -9.57 -10.72
CA SER A 170 1.27 -8.76 -10.76
C SER A 170 0.16 -9.35 -9.89
N THR A 171 -0.82 -8.51 -9.58
CA THR A 171 -2.08 -8.91 -8.94
C THR A 171 -3.27 -8.23 -9.62
N ILE A 172 -4.48 -8.75 -9.41
CA ILE A 172 -5.71 -8.16 -9.95
C ILE A 172 -6.67 -7.88 -8.79
N ARG A 173 -7.26 -6.68 -8.79
CA ARG A 173 -8.36 -6.31 -7.89
C ARG A 173 -9.61 -6.01 -8.69
N THR A 174 -10.75 -6.39 -8.16
CA THR A 174 -12.06 -6.04 -8.73
C THR A 174 -12.74 -5.03 -7.81
N VAL A 175 -12.92 -3.82 -8.31
CA VAL A 175 -13.54 -2.71 -7.61
C VAL A 175 -14.53 -2.02 -8.56
N ASN A 176 -15.71 -1.66 -8.08
CA ASN A 176 -16.79 -1.05 -8.86
C ASN A 176 -17.14 -1.82 -10.15
N GLY A 177 -17.03 -3.16 -10.11
CA GLY A 177 -17.26 -4.04 -11.26
C GLY A 177 -16.19 -3.93 -12.37
N LYS A 178 -15.03 -3.30 -12.09
CA LYS A 178 -13.87 -3.23 -12.98
C LYS A 178 -12.69 -4.01 -12.40
N ARG A 179 -11.93 -4.64 -13.27
CA ARG A 179 -10.76 -5.47 -12.93
C ARG A 179 -9.51 -4.66 -13.25
N ILE A 180 -8.79 -4.30 -12.21
CA ILE A 180 -7.56 -3.51 -12.29
C ILE A 180 -6.37 -4.45 -12.09
N GLY A 181 -5.48 -4.54 -13.07
CA GLY A 181 -4.21 -5.25 -12.97
C GLY A 181 -3.14 -4.31 -12.44
N PHE A 182 -2.41 -4.75 -11.44
CA PHE A 182 -1.25 -4.04 -10.90
C PHE A 182 0.00 -4.83 -11.25
N VAL A 183 1.03 -4.16 -11.76
CA VAL A 183 2.35 -4.73 -12.01
C VAL A 183 3.39 -3.91 -11.27
N GLY A 184 4.29 -4.56 -10.53
CA GLY A 184 5.38 -3.88 -9.81
C GLY A 184 6.73 -4.22 -10.41
N ALA A 185 7.71 -3.31 -10.27
CA ALA A 185 9.10 -3.58 -10.60
C ALA A 185 10.04 -2.71 -9.76
N LEU A 186 11.25 -3.21 -9.53
CA LEU A 186 12.32 -2.57 -8.78
C LEU A 186 13.36 -1.97 -9.73
N THR A 187 13.97 -0.88 -9.31
CA THR A 187 15.02 -0.16 -10.07
C THR A 187 16.13 -1.07 -10.61
N ASP A 188 16.53 -0.85 -11.84
CA ASP A 188 17.69 -1.51 -12.47
C ASP A 188 19.02 -1.11 -11.78
N ALA A 189 19.00 -0.02 -11.00
CA ALA A 189 20.16 0.49 -10.28
C ALA A 189 20.39 -0.17 -8.90
N LEU A 190 19.70 -1.28 -8.57
CA LEU A 190 19.81 -1.95 -7.27
C LEU A 190 21.27 -2.19 -6.85
N GLY A 191 22.13 -2.57 -7.79
CA GLY A 191 23.55 -2.80 -7.52
C GLY A 191 24.36 -1.57 -7.09
N SER A 192 23.83 -0.36 -7.27
CA SER A 192 24.46 0.89 -6.83
C SER A 192 23.94 1.41 -5.49
N VAL A 193 22.79 0.91 -5.03
CA VAL A 193 22.13 1.36 -3.79
C VAL A 193 22.01 0.27 -2.73
N ALA A 194 22.36 -0.98 -3.06
CA ALA A 194 22.34 -2.12 -2.15
C ALA A 194 23.69 -2.83 -2.10
N THR A 195 23.88 -3.69 -1.08
CA THR A 195 25.10 -4.48 -0.98
C THR A 195 25.18 -5.53 -2.11
N PRO A 196 26.40 -6.00 -2.49
CA PRO A 196 26.54 -7.06 -3.48
C PRO A 196 25.80 -8.36 -3.10
N GLN A 197 25.60 -8.63 -1.80
CA GLN A 197 24.83 -9.80 -1.35
C GLN A 197 23.35 -9.62 -1.68
N ILE A 198 22.77 -8.49 -1.33
CA ILE A 198 21.34 -8.15 -1.63
C ILE A 198 21.10 -8.21 -3.14
N THR A 199 22.00 -7.62 -3.94
CA THR A 199 21.88 -7.62 -5.41
C THR A 199 21.84 -9.05 -5.98
N ARG A 200 22.71 -9.94 -5.45
CA ARG A 200 22.70 -11.36 -5.88
C ARG A 200 21.44 -12.07 -5.43
N ASP A 201 21.01 -11.85 -4.18
CA ASP A 201 19.90 -12.57 -3.57
C ASP A 201 18.54 -12.10 -4.16
N ALA A 202 18.42 -10.83 -4.55
CA ALA A 202 17.24 -10.30 -5.23
C ALA A 202 17.08 -10.85 -6.65
N ASP A 203 18.21 -11.14 -7.33
CA ASP A 203 18.28 -11.81 -8.64
C ASP A 203 17.33 -11.16 -9.68
N LEU A 204 17.58 -9.88 -9.96
CA LEU A 204 16.86 -9.17 -11.03
C LEU A 204 17.45 -9.58 -12.39
N ASP A 205 16.68 -10.27 -13.21
CA ASP A 205 17.13 -10.87 -14.47
C ASP A 205 16.58 -10.15 -15.73
N GLU A 206 15.71 -9.15 -15.55
CA GLU A 206 15.10 -8.35 -16.60
C GLU A 206 15.15 -6.86 -16.23
N ARG A 207 15.19 -5.96 -17.23
CA ARG A 207 15.02 -4.54 -16.95
C ARG A 207 13.60 -4.25 -16.46
N ALA A 208 13.47 -3.35 -15.48
CA ALA A 208 12.20 -3.02 -14.85
C ALA A 208 11.10 -2.64 -15.86
N VAL A 209 11.44 -1.76 -16.81
CA VAL A 209 10.50 -1.32 -17.86
C VAL A 209 10.12 -2.44 -18.82
N ASP A 210 11.06 -3.32 -19.17
CA ASP A 210 10.78 -4.46 -20.06
C ASP A 210 9.84 -5.46 -19.37
N ALA A 211 10.06 -5.74 -18.08
CA ALA A 211 9.19 -6.58 -17.26
C ALA A 211 7.77 -6.00 -17.15
N ILE A 212 7.65 -4.70 -16.83
CA ILE A 212 6.35 -4.02 -16.80
C ILE A 212 5.64 -4.15 -18.14
N ASN A 213 6.32 -3.84 -19.25
CA ASN A 213 5.75 -3.90 -20.59
C ASN A 213 5.33 -5.33 -20.98
N ARG A 214 6.10 -6.35 -20.59
CA ARG A 214 5.77 -7.76 -20.80
C ARG A 214 4.49 -8.15 -20.05
N VAL A 215 4.45 -7.89 -18.74
CA VAL A 215 3.32 -8.29 -17.88
C VAL A 215 2.05 -7.49 -18.22
N ALA A 216 2.15 -6.17 -18.44
CA ALA A 216 1.02 -5.34 -18.85
C ALA A 216 0.37 -5.85 -20.15
N ARG A 217 1.20 -6.19 -21.15
CA ARG A 217 0.75 -6.76 -22.41
C ARG A 217 0.03 -8.10 -22.22
N GLU A 218 0.54 -8.97 -21.37
CA GLU A 218 -0.08 -10.25 -21.04
C GLU A 218 -1.45 -10.04 -20.38
N LEU A 219 -1.54 -9.14 -19.38
CA LEU A 219 -2.77 -8.78 -18.69
C LEU A 219 -3.83 -8.26 -19.68
N LYS A 220 -3.48 -7.27 -20.53
CA LYS A 220 -4.39 -6.71 -21.53
C LYS A 220 -4.81 -7.76 -22.58
N ARG A 221 -3.88 -8.54 -23.11
CA ARG A 221 -4.17 -9.59 -24.12
C ARG A 221 -5.03 -10.72 -23.58
N SER A 222 -4.89 -11.07 -22.31
CA SER A 222 -5.73 -12.11 -21.70
C SER A 222 -7.20 -11.70 -21.62
N GLY A 223 -7.51 -10.40 -21.66
CA GLY A 223 -8.84 -9.85 -21.41
C GLY A 223 -9.30 -9.98 -19.95
N LYS A 224 -8.39 -10.34 -19.05
CA LYS A 224 -8.69 -10.51 -17.61
C LYS A 224 -8.78 -9.19 -16.86
N VAL A 225 -8.25 -8.10 -17.42
CA VAL A 225 -8.24 -6.78 -16.82
C VAL A 225 -8.92 -5.75 -17.70
N ASP A 226 -9.39 -4.68 -17.10
CA ASP A 226 -10.02 -3.53 -17.75
C ASP A 226 -9.07 -2.32 -17.74
N ALA A 227 -8.17 -2.23 -16.75
CA ALA A 227 -7.09 -1.26 -16.66
C ALA A 227 -5.81 -1.92 -16.12
N VAL A 228 -4.64 -1.30 -16.39
CA VAL A 228 -3.34 -1.69 -15.84
C VAL A 228 -2.67 -0.49 -15.18
N VAL A 229 -2.27 -0.68 -13.93
CA VAL A 229 -1.49 0.25 -13.11
C VAL A 229 -0.08 -0.30 -12.95
N ALA A 230 0.95 0.49 -13.23
CA ALA A 230 2.33 0.13 -12.95
C ALA A 230 2.81 0.84 -11.68
N LEU A 231 3.44 0.08 -10.79
CA LEU A 231 4.12 0.54 -9.58
C LEU A 231 5.62 0.30 -9.80
N LEU A 232 6.35 1.33 -10.24
CA LEU A 232 7.77 1.24 -10.56
C LEU A 232 8.60 1.92 -9.47
N HIS A 233 9.26 1.16 -8.60
CA HIS A 233 10.18 1.73 -7.62
C HIS A 233 11.50 2.14 -8.29
N ALA A 234 11.46 3.29 -8.97
CA ALA A 234 12.57 3.98 -9.61
C ALA A 234 12.18 5.44 -9.85
N ASP A 235 13.18 6.30 -10.13
CA ASP A 235 12.95 7.69 -10.55
C ASP A 235 11.96 7.78 -11.72
N ALA A 236 11.10 8.79 -11.73
CA ALA A 236 10.07 8.98 -12.75
C ALA A 236 10.62 8.96 -14.20
N SER A 237 11.86 9.40 -14.41
CA SER A 237 12.49 9.35 -15.73
C SER A 237 12.72 7.92 -16.25
N ALA A 238 12.82 6.94 -15.34
CA ALA A 238 12.98 5.54 -15.75
C ALA A 238 11.70 4.98 -16.42
N ALA A 239 10.53 5.58 -16.12
CA ALA A 239 9.26 5.14 -16.70
C ALA A 239 9.02 5.60 -18.15
N ALA A 240 9.94 6.40 -18.72
CA ALA A 240 9.73 7.05 -20.02
C ALA A 240 9.38 6.06 -21.15
N ASP A 241 10.00 4.86 -21.17
CA ASP A 241 9.83 3.85 -22.22
C ASP A 241 8.69 2.85 -21.94
N ILE A 242 7.85 3.09 -20.91
CA ILE A 242 6.66 2.27 -20.65
C ILE A 242 5.66 2.45 -21.79
N GLY A 243 5.17 1.32 -22.31
CA GLY A 243 4.32 1.25 -23.49
C GLY A 243 2.83 1.45 -23.18
N ARG A 244 2.03 1.46 -24.24
CA ARG A 244 0.59 1.75 -24.24
C ARG A 244 -0.32 0.74 -23.52
N ASP A 245 0.20 -0.39 -23.09
CA ASP A 245 -0.58 -1.41 -22.36
C ASP A 245 -0.71 -1.08 -20.86
N VAL A 246 -0.03 -0.02 -20.39
CA VAL A 246 -0.16 0.58 -19.07
C VAL A 246 -1.03 1.84 -19.16
N ASP A 247 -1.94 2.04 -18.22
CA ASP A 247 -2.87 3.18 -18.21
C ASP A 247 -2.41 4.30 -17.26
N VAL A 248 -1.68 3.98 -16.19
CA VAL A 248 -1.07 4.94 -15.26
C VAL A 248 0.17 4.32 -14.62
N VAL A 249 1.16 5.15 -14.29
CA VAL A 249 2.41 4.75 -13.64
C VAL A 249 2.59 5.56 -12.36
N TYR A 250 2.85 4.87 -11.25
CA TYR A 250 3.37 5.46 -10.03
C TYR A 250 4.83 5.10 -9.89
N THR A 251 5.65 6.06 -9.45
CA THR A 251 7.10 5.90 -9.28
C THR A 251 7.53 6.35 -7.88
N GLY A 252 8.78 6.08 -7.52
CA GLY A 252 9.34 6.40 -6.21
C GLY A 252 10.86 6.47 -6.25
N HIS A 253 11.54 6.14 -5.12
CA HIS A 253 12.98 6.03 -5.00
C HIS A 253 13.74 7.36 -4.98
N SER A 254 13.31 8.38 -5.74
CA SER A 254 14.03 9.67 -5.78
C SER A 254 13.55 10.65 -4.72
N HIS A 255 12.50 10.35 -3.96
CA HIS A 255 11.87 11.19 -2.95
C HIS A 255 11.37 12.55 -3.49
N ALA A 256 11.26 12.69 -4.80
CA ALA A 256 10.82 13.91 -5.45
C ALA A 256 9.32 13.91 -5.71
N ILE A 257 8.74 15.08 -5.88
CA ILE A 257 7.40 15.21 -6.47
C ILE A 257 7.61 15.43 -7.96
N LYS A 258 7.15 14.49 -8.77
CA LYS A 258 7.29 14.54 -10.22
C LYS A 258 6.01 14.12 -10.93
N HIS A 259 5.82 14.71 -12.08
CA HIS A 259 4.80 14.34 -13.04
C HIS A 259 5.42 14.19 -14.44
N GLY A 260 4.87 13.30 -15.24
CA GLY A 260 5.36 13.05 -16.59
C GLY A 260 4.38 12.27 -17.45
N THR A 261 4.86 11.84 -18.59
CA THR A 261 4.08 11.00 -19.49
C THR A 261 5.02 9.98 -20.14
N THR A 262 4.60 8.72 -20.21
CA THR A 262 5.35 7.64 -20.86
C THR A 262 5.27 7.74 -22.38
N ALA A 263 6.15 7.03 -23.08
CA ALA A 263 6.05 6.87 -24.55
C ALA A 263 4.72 6.23 -24.98
N GLY A 264 4.09 5.45 -24.10
CA GLY A 264 2.77 4.86 -24.33
C GLY A 264 1.60 5.82 -24.12
N GLY A 265 1.85 7.03 -23.57
CA GLY A 265 0.84 8.05 -23.29
C GLY A 265 0.24 7.96 -21.88
N ALA A 266 0.68 7.04 -21.02
CA ALA A 266 0.24 6.94 -19.63
C ALA A 266 0.85 8.07 -18.79
N PRO A 267 0.09 8.74 -17.90
CA PRO A 267 0.65 9.69 -16.95
C PRO A 267 1.53 8.98 -15.93
N ILE A 268 2.57 9.69 -15.45
CA ILE A 268 3.51 9.26 -14.43
C ILE A 268 3.36 10.19 -13.23
N TYR A 269 3.32 9.61 -12.01
CA TYR A 269 3.28 10.35 -10.75
C TYR A 269 4.36 9.82 -9.80
N GLU A 270 5.06 10.72 -9.11
CA GLU A 270 5.94 10.43 -7.98
C GLU A 270 5.56 11.36 -6.84
N ALA A 271 5.19 10.79 -5.68
CA ALA A 271 4.54 11.52 -4.60
C ALA A 271 5.48 11.96 -3.47
N GLY A 272 6.77 12.11 -3.74
CA GLY A 272 7.73 12.51 -2.71
C GLY A 272 8.06 11.37 -1.75
N SER A 273 8.06 11.62 -0.43
CA SER A 273 8.48 10.62 0.57
C SER A 273 7.94 10.90 1.96
N PHE A 274 8.16 9.93 2.87
CA PHE A 274 7.96 10.04 4.31
C PHE A 274 6.50 10.35 4.71
N GLY A 275 5.52 9.91 3.90
CA GLY A 275 4.10 10.13 4.14
C GLY A 275 3.68 11.62 4.13
N ARG A 276 4.46 12.48 3.47
CA ARG A 276 4.13 13.91 3.36
C ARG A 276 3.16 14.21 2.23
N ASN A 277 3.13 13.35 1.24
CA ASN A 277 2.30 13.50 0.05
C ASN A 277 1.68 12.17 -0.35
N MET A 278 0.64 12.25 -1.17
CA MET A 278 -0.11 11.13 -1.73
C MET A 278 -0.49 11.48 -3.18
N ALA A 279 -0.33 10.55 -4.11
CA ALA A 279 -0.86 10.70 -5.46
C ALA A 279 -2.26 10.07 -5.51
N VAL A 280 -3.26 10.82 -5.99
CA VAL A 280 -4.65 10.34 -6.05
C VAL A 280 -5.22 10.59 -7.43
N GLN A 281 -5.56 9.52 -8.15
CA GLN A 281 -6.09 9.59 -9.51
C GLN A 281 -7.33 8.73 -9.68
N ASP A 282 -8.26 9.22 -10.47
CA ASP A 282 -9.41 8.47 -10.96
C ASP A 282 -9.10 7.75 -12.27
N LEU A 283 -9.32 6.46 -12.28
CA LEU A 283 -9.38 5.65 -13.49
C LEU A 283 -10.84 5.60 -13.96
N ILE A 284 -11.18 6.37 -14.99
CA ILE A 284 -12.51 6.41 -15.58
C ILE A 284 -12.53 5.38 -16.72
N ILE A 285 -13.14 4.22 -16.46
CA ILE A 285 -13.04 3.03 -17.29
C ILE A 285 -14.37 2.79 -18.01
N THR A 286 -14.36 2.83 -19.34
CA THR A 286 -15.52 2.53 -20.19
C THR A 286 -15.32 1.21 -20.90
N GLY A 287 -16.33 0.35 -20.93
CA GLY A 287 -16.23 -0.99 -21.52
C GLY A 287 -15.55 -2.01 -20.60
N ALA A 288 -15.15 -3.15 -21.13
CA ALA A 288 -14.56 -4.25 -20.37
C ALA A 288 -13.53 -5.05 -21.17
N GLY A 289 -12.55 -5.64 -20.48
CA GLY A 289 -11.49 -6.48 -21.04
C GLY A 289 -10.71 -5.76 -22.13
N ARG A 290 -10.41 -6.44 -23.23
CA ARG A 290 -9.65 -5.88 -24.37
C ARG A 290 -10.30 -4.69 -25.06
N ARG A 291 -11.55 -4.40 -24.78
CA ARG A 291 -12.30 -3.25 -25.33
C ARG A 291 -12.44 -2.11 -24.32
N ALA A 292 -11.91 -2.27 -23.13
CA ALA A 292 -11.92 -1.20 -22.14
C ALA A 292 -11.04 -0.03 -22.64
N THR A 293 -11.53 1.18 -22.38
CA THR A 293 -10.77 2.42 -22.55
C THR A 293 -10.66 3.08 -21.19
N VAL A 294 -9.50 3.62 -20.88
CA VAL A 294 -9.19 4.25 -19.59
C VAL A 294 -8.83 5.71 -19.83
N ARG A 295 -9.42 6.59 -19.05
CA ARG A 295 -8.99 7.99 -18.92
C ARG A 295 -8.56 8.18 -17.46
N VAL A 296 -7.36 8.68 -17.26
CA VAL A 296 -6.87 9.06 -15.94
C VAL A 296 -7.18 10.53 -15.70
N ALA A 297 -7.61 10.86 -14.50
CA ALA A 297 -7.86 12.23 -14.07
C ALA A 297 -7.33 12.44 -12.66
N ASP A 298 -6.67 13.55 -12.42
CA ASP A 298 -6.26 13.96 -11.08
C ASP A 298 -7.49 14.25 -10.23
N VAL A 299 -7.42 13.84 -8.97
CA VAL A 299 -8.50 14.10 -8.01
C VAL A 299 -8.19 15.39 -7.28
N ASP A 300 -9.09 16.36 -7.38
CA ASP A 300 -9.07 17.58 -6.57
C ASP A 300 -9.87 17.32 -5.28
N LEU A 301 -9.16 17.14 -4.18
CA LEU A 301 -9.74 17.01 -2.84
C LEU A 301 -9.86 18.38 -2.14
N GLY A 302 -9.68 19.46 -2.88
CA GLY A 302 -9.54 20.82 -2.35
C GLY A 302 -10.83 21.43 -1.83
N ASN A 303 -10.69 22.15 -0.72
CA ASN A 303 -11.68 23.03 -0.14
C ASN A 303 -11.27 24.52 -0.23
N GLY A 304 -10.81 24.97 -1.37
CA GLY A 304 -10.54 26.40 -1.57
C GLY A 304 -9.41 27.02 -0.73
N THR A 305 -8.73 26.24 0.12
CA THR A 305 -7.49 26.62 0.77
C THR A 305 -6.36 25.94 0.03
N SER A 306 -5.40 26.70 -0.40
CA SER A 306 -4.25 26.48 -1.28
C SER A 306 -3.44 25.18 -1.08
N HIS A 307 -4.08 24.03 -1.11
CA HIS A 307 -3.44 22.75 -1.25
C HIS A 307 -3.48 22.37 -2.71
N THR A 308 -2.75 23.13 -3.50
CA THR A 308 -2.51 22.83 -4.89
C THR A 308 -1.95 21.42 -4.96
N ALA A 309 -2.80 20.50 -5.46
CA ALA A 309 -2.28 19.31 -6.09
C ALA A 309 -1.29 19.82 -7.15
N VAL A 310 -0.01 19.73 -6.88
CA VAL A 310 0.97 19.97 -7.93
C VAL A 310 0.88 18.74 -8.80
N ASP A 311 0.24 18.88 -9.96
CA ASP A 311 0.17 17.83 -10.97
C ASP A 311 -0.28 16.46 -10.43
N GLY A 312 -1.41 16.41 -9.68
CA GLY A 312 -2.01 15.16 -9.20
C GLY A 312 -1.42 14.58 -7.92
N VAL A 313 -0.51 15.30 -7.24
CA VAL A 313 0.07 14.94 -5.94
C VAL A 313 -0.43 15.89 -4.86
N LEU A 314 -1.00 15.33 -3.79
CA LEU A 314 -1.62 16.06 -2.69
C LEU A 314 -0.69 16.11 -1.47
N GLY A 315 -0.58 17.26 -0.80
CA GLY A 315 0.06 17.35 0.50
C GLY A 315 -0.83 16.76 1.59
N VAL A 316 -0.31 15.77 2.33
CA VAL A 316 -1.06 15.07 3.39
C VAL A 316 -1.43 16.02 4.53
N ASP A 317 -0.53 16.93 4.93
CA ASP A 317 -0.80 17.92 5.99
C ASP A 317 -2.00 18.81 5.67
N GLY A 318 -2.22 19.10 4.40
CA GLY A 318 -3.33 19.92 3.95
C GLY A 318 -4.69 19.23 4.04
N LEU A 319 -4.71 17.92 3.97
CA LEU A 319 -5.93 17.12 4.06
C LEU A 319 -6.48 17.06 5.48
N ASN A 320 -5.66 17.31 6.50
CA ASN A 320 -6.07 17.37 7.90
C ASN A 320 -7.09 18.50 8.20
N ALA A 321 -7.26 19.46 7.31
CA ALA A 321 -8.28 20.51 7.39
C ALA A 321 -9.58 20.19 6.64
N HIS A 322 -9.70 18.99 6.04
CA HIS A 322 -10.85 18.61 5.22
C HIS A 322 -12.11 18.39 6.08
N PRO A 323 -13.33 18.84 5.66
CA PRO A 323 -14.57 18.66 6.40
C PRO A 323 -14.92 17.22 6.75
N ALA A 324 -14.53 16.24 5.94
CA ALA A 324 -14.72 14.82 6.24
C ALA A 324 -13.99 14.40 7.52
N GLN A 325 -12.80 14.96 7.80
CA GLN A 325 -12.09 14.75 9.05
C GLN A 325 -12.81 15.42 10.23
N ALA A 326 -13.30 16.64 10.06
CA ALA A 326 -14.02 17.33 11.11
C ALA A 326 -15.29 16.54 11.52
N ALA A 327 -15.98 15.94 10.55
CA ALA A 327 -17.12 15.06 10.80
C ALA A 327 -16.73 13.77 11.55
N TRP A 328 -15.60 13.16 11.21
CA TRP A 328 -15.12 11.96 11.89
C TRP A 328 -14.64 12.26 13.32
N MET A 329 -13.92 13.37 13.52
CA MET A 329 -13.48 13.80 14.86
C MET A 329 -14.67 14.19 15.75
N SER A 330 -15.74 14.80 15.21
CA SER A 330 -16.95 15.10 15.97
C SER A 330 -17.72 13.84 16.36
N ALA A 331 -17.83 12.85 15.48
CA ALA A 331 -18.43 11.56 15.78
C ALA A 331 -17.67 10.78 16.87
N GLY A 332 -16.33 10.76 16.79
CA GLY A 332 -15.49 10.13 17.82
C GLY A 332 -15.50 10.87 19.17
N ALA A 333 -15.73 12.19 19.18
CA ALA A 333 -15.88 12.97 20.39
C ALA A 333 -17.23 12.69 21.10
N GLU A 334 -18.31 12.51 20.33
CA GLU A 334 -19.62 12.14 20.87
C GLU A 334 -19.60 10.74 21.51
N GLU A 335 -18.92 9.77 20.89
CA GLU A 335 -18.78 8.41 21.43
C GLU A 335 -17.96 8.39 22.75
N ASN A 336 -16.90 9.19 22.84
CA ASN A 336 -16.12 9.34 24.06
C ASN A 336 -16.90 10.05 25.19
N ASP A 337 -17.79 10.98 24.85
CA ASP A 337 -18.63 11.69 25.82
C ASP A 337 -19.75 10.78 26.38
N GLU A 338 -20.30 9.87 25.56
CA GLU A 338 -21.25 8.84 26.03
C GLU A 338 -20.58 7.83 26.97
N VAL A 339 -19.36 7.40 26.68
CA VAL A 339 -18.59 6.50 27.55
C VAL A 339 -18.24 7.18 28.87
N SER A 340 -17.91 8.47 28.85
CA SER A 340 -17.62 9.25 30.08
C SER A 340 -18.84 9.51 30.95
N ARG A 341 -20.05 9.54 30.40
CA ARG A 341 -21.31 9.71 31.12
C ARG A 341 -21.86 8.41 31.68
N ALA A 342 -21.36 7.26 31.19
CA ALA A 342 -21.75 5.92 31.64
C ALA A 342 -20.89 5.37 32.80
N GLN A 343 -19.85 6.10 33.22
CA GLN A 343 -19.03 5.85 34.41
C GLN A 343 -19.44 6.76 35.56
#